data_c12348acc7815342c59cef919e76f5aa
#
_entry.id   c12348acc7815342c59cef919e76f5aa
#
_cell.length_a   1.000
_cell.length_b   1.000
_cell.length_c   1.000
_cell.angle_alpha   90.00
_cell.angle_beta   90.00
_cell.angle_gamma   90.00
#
_symmetry.space_group_name_H-M   'P 1'
#
loop_
_entity.id
_entity.type
_entity.pdbx_description
1 polymer ?
#
loop_
_entity_poly.entity_id
_entity_poly.type
_entity_poly.pdbx_seq_one_letter_code
_entity_poly.pdbx_strand_id
1 'polypeptide(L)'
;EGETLDCPVSGGCHRAATGNISILAGGERSTFEKMMPVLKVLGRRILHTGKLGSASVLKVLTNYLATANLVSLCEALTTAKKAGMDLNTTYEAIRISSGNSFVHETESQVILNGSRDINFTMDLVIKDVSLFQAIAEREGISLEISPLLIDIFKDGEKRYGSREWSPNIVRRLEESCETVVLASGFPDEIVDDEPEQSGEEVLVRR
;
A
#
# COMPACT_ATOMS: atom_id res chain seq x y z
N GLU A 1 -34.96 10.65 0.07
CA GLU A 1 -33.65 10.82 0.71
C GLU A 1 -32.72 9.72 0.22
N GLY A 2 -31.48 10.07 -0.16
CA GLY A 2 -30.48 9.09 -0.61
C GLY A 2 -29.78 8.42 0.58
N GLU A 3 -29.42 7.14 0.41
CA GLU A 3 -28.56 6.40 1.35
C GLU A 3 -27.10 6.49 0.87
N THR A 4 -26.14 6.55 1.79
CA THR A 4 -24.72 6.78 1.46
C THR A 4 -23.82 5.76 2.14
N LEU A 5 -22.80 5.30 1.39
CA LEU A 5 -21.67 4.54 1.90
C LEU A 5 -20.37 5.22 1.47
N ASP A 6 -19.35 5.22 2.33
CA ASP A 6 -17.97 5.46 1.93
C ASP A 6 -17.29 4.10 1.65
N CYS A 7 -16.77 3.93 0.41
CA CYS A 7 -16.29 2.62 -0.05
C CYS A 7 -14.87 2.72 -0.66
N PRO A 8 -13.85 3.15 0.10
CA PRO A 8 -12.47 3.11 -0.39
C PRO A 8 -11.99 1.67 -0.61
N VAL A 9 -11.05 1.53 -1.53
CA VAL A 9 -10.50 0.23 -1.95
C VAL A 9 -9.03 0.08 -1.60
N SER A 10 -8.55 -1.16 -1.52
CA SER A 10 -7.15 -1.50 -1.26
C SER A 10 -6.75 -2.77 -1.99
N GLY A 11 -5.50 -2.84 -2.46
CA GLY A 11 -4.96 -4.01 -3.17
C GLY A 11 -4.20 -3.69 -4.45
N GLY A 12 -4.19 -2.42 -4.88
CA GLY A 12 -3.49 -1.98 -6.08
C GLY A 12 -4.26 -2.20 -7.38
N CYS A 13 -3.70 -1.67 -8.49
CA CYS A 13 -4.35 -1.71 -9.81
C CYS A 13 -4.46 -3.13 -10.35
N HIS A 14 -3.48 -3.99 -10.09
CA HIS A 14 -3.49 -5.40 -10.51
C HIS A 14 -4.69 -6.17 -9.96
N ARG A 15 -5.02 -6.00 -8.66
CA ARG A 15 -6.22 -6.61 -8.05
C ARG A 15 -7.53 -5.93 -8.46
N ALA A 16 -7.48 -4.65 -8.79
CA ALA A 16 -8.65 -3.96 -9.34
C ALA A 16 -9.01 -4.47 -10.75
N ALA A 17 -8.01 -4.79 -11.57
CA ALA A 17 -8.20 -5.33 -12.92
C ALA A 17 -8.85 -6.72 -12.94
N THR A 18 -8.62 -7.53 -11.90
CA THR A 18 -9.14 -8.91 -11.77
C THR A 18 -10.39 -9.01 -10.90
N GLY A 19 -10.85 -7.91 -10.30
CA GLY A 19 -11.95 -7.92 -9.33
C GLY A 19 -11.57 -8.43 -7.93
N ASN A 20 -10.29 -8.72 -7.68
CA ASN A 20 -9.80 -9.23 -6.39
C ASN A 20 -9.48 -8.13 -5.37
N ILE A 21 -9.86 -6.89 -5.65
CA ILE A 21 -9.62 -5.76 -4.75
C ILE A 21 -10.43 -5.87 -3.46
N SER A 22 -9.90 -5.34 -2.36
CA SER A 22 -10.60 -5.25 -1.08
C SER A 22 -11.40 -3.95 -1.00
N ILE A 23 -12.63 -4.02 -0.50
CA ILE A 23 -13.52 -2.87 -0.27
C ILE A 23 -13.75 -2.70 1.23
N LEU A 24 -13.46 -1.50 1.74
CA LEU A 24 -13.88 -1.09 3.07
C LEU A 24 -15.18 -0.28 2.91
N ALA A 25 -16.25 -0.63 3.64
CA ALA A 25 -17.55 0.03 3.48
C ALA A 25 -18.06 0.56 4.81
N GLY A 26 -18.16 1.89 4.93
CA GLY A 26 -18.71 2.58 6.09
C GLY A 26 -20.09 3.16 5.80
N GLY A 27 -21.01 3.01 6.74
CA GLY A 27 -22.39 3.49 6.66
C GLY A 27 -23.36 2.58 7.40
N GLU A 28 -24.66 2.86 7.29
CA GLU A 28 -25.68 2.07 7.93
C GLU A 28 -25.65 0.62 7.43
N ARG A 29 -25.79 -0.33 8.36
CA ARG A 29 -25.74 -1.77 8.05
C ARG A 29 -26.78 -2.17 7.01
N SER A 30 -28.00 -1.63 7.09
CA SER A 30 -29.08 -1.91 6.14
C SER A 30 -28.74 -1.43 4.72
N THR A 31 -28.06 -0.28 4.58
CA THR A 31 -27.60 0.24 3.30
C THR A 31 -26.48 -0.63 2.74
N PHE A 32 -25.54 -1.04 3.58
CA PHE A 32 -24.48 -1.97 3.19
C PHE A 32 -25.06 -3.29 2.67
N GLU A 33 -26.05 -3.89 3.37
CA GLU A 33 -26.70 -5.14 2.95
C GLU A 33 -27.42 -5.00 1.60
N LYS A 34 -28.12 -3.88 1.38
CA LYS A 34 -28.73 -3.57 0.06
C LYS A 34 -27.71 -3.50 -1.06
N MET A 35 -26.52 -2.95 -0.79
CA MET A 35 -25.46 -2.78 -1.78
C MET A 35 -24.58 -4.01 -1.96
N MET A 36 -24.69 -5.02 -1.09
CA MET A 36 -23.85 -6.21 -1.10
C MET A 36 -23.82 -6.94 -2.47
N PRO A 37 -24.94 -7.07 -3.21
CA PRO A 37 -24.90 -7.67 -4.55
C PRO A 37 -23.99 -6.92 -5.53
N VAL A 38 -23.94 -5.58 -5.45
CA VAL A 38 -23.05 -4.75 -6.26
C VAL A 38 -21.59 -4.86 -5.78
N LEU A 39 -21.38 -4.75 -4.47
CA LEU A 39 -20.04 -4.83 -3.88
C LEU A 39 -19.35 -6.16 -4.17
N LYS A 40 -20.11 -7.29 -4.20
CA LYS A 40 -19.60 -8.63 -4.54
C LYS A 40 -19.10 -8.76 -5.99
N VAL A 41 -19.58 -7.93 -6.89
CA VAL A 41 -19.11 -7.88 -8.28
C VAL A 41 -17.87 -6.99 -8.41
N LEU A 42 -17.74 -5.97 -7.55
CA LEU A 42 -16.68 -4.96 -7.62
C LEU A 42 -15.40 -5.38 -6.88
N GLY A 43 -15.50 -6.26 -5.89
CA GLY A 43 -14.34 -6.65 -5.10
C GLY A 43 -14.54 -7.97 -4.38
N ARG A 44 -13.41 -8.57 -3.96
CA ARG A 44 -13.38 -9.92 -3.38
C ARG A 44 -13.58 -9.93 -1.86
N ARG A 45 -12.90 -9.03 -1.13
CA ARG A 45 -12.96 -8.93 0.33
C ARG A 45 -13.69 -7.67 0.72
N ILE A 46 -14.86 -7.78 1.31
CA ILE A 46 -15.74 -6.66 1.60
C ILE A 46 -15.91 -6.56 3.11
N LEU A 47 -15.44 -5.49 3.73
CA LEU A 47 -15.52 -5.28 5.16
C LEU A 47 -16.48 -4.13 5.48
N HIS A 48 -17.56 -4.43 6.23
CA HIS A 48 -18.37 -3.39 6.85
C HIS A 48 -17.64 -2.80 8.05
N THR A 49 -17.30 -1.52 7.99
CA THR A 49 -16.43 -0.87 8.97
C THR A 49 -17.17 -0.13 10.09
N GLY A 50 -18.50 -0.02 9.98
CA GLY A 50 -19.35 0.70 10.92
C GLY A 50 -19.97 1.95 10.32
N LYS A 51 -20.04 3.05 11.08
CA LYS A 51 -20.67 4.31 10.67
C LYS A 51 -20.00 4.94 9.45
N LEU A 52 -20.73 5.79 8.74
CA LEU A 52 -20.23 6.58 7.61
C LEU A 52 -18.94 7.34 7.99
N GLY A 53 -17.94 7.29 7.12
CA GLY A 53 -16.61 7.86 7.31
C GLY A 53 -15.60 6.90 7.97
N SER A 54 -16.05 5.80 8.59
CA SER A 54 -15.15 4.84 9.25
C SER A 54 -14.22 4.11 8.26
N ALA A 55 -14.72 3.80 7.07
CA ALA A 55 -13.91 3.17 6.03
C ALA A 55 -12.81 4.10 5.51
N SER A 56 -13.11 5.39 5.34
CA SER A 56 -12.13 6.40 4.94
C SER A 56 -11.00 6.54 5.97
N VAL A 57 -11.32 6.54 7.27
CA VAL A 57 -10.31 6.53 8.34
C VAL A 57 -9.43 5.28 8.27
N LEU A 58 -10.04 4.09 8.16
CA LEU A 58 -9.27 2.84 8.07
C LEU A 58 -8.41 2.79 6.81
N LYS A 59 -8.89 3.31 5.68
CA LYS A 59 -8.09 3.39 4.45
C LYS A 59 -6.83 4.22 4.65
N VAL A 60 -6.92 5.34 5.32
CA VAL A 60 -5.78 6.21 5.61
C VAL A 60 -4.76 5.51 6.53
N LEU A 61 -5.24 4.78 7.55
CA LEU A 61 -4.37 3.96 8.42
C LEU A 61 -3.63 2.88 7.63
N THR A 62 -4.33 2.16 6.74
CA THR A 62 -3.69 1.10 5.93
C THR A 62 -2.66 1.65 4.96
N ASN A 63 -2.90 2.83 4.37
CA ASN A 63 -1.94 3.47 3.47
C ASN A 63 -0.71 4.01 4.21
N TYR A 64 -0.88 4.52 5.44
CA TYR A 64 0.27 4.85 6.30
C TYR A 64 1.15 3.61 6.56
N LEU A 65 0.54 2.48 6.94
CA LEU A 65 1.28 1.23 7.16
C LEU A 65 2.00 0.76 5.89
N ALA A 66 1.35 0.83 4.74
CA ALA A 66 1.97 0.49 3.46
C ALA A 66 3.19 1.38 3.16
N THR A 67 3.07 2.69 3.40
CA THR A 67 4.18 3.64 3.21
C THR A 67 5.35 3.36 4.16
N ALA A 68 5.07 3.08 5.43
CA ALA A 68 6.11 2.70 6.39
C ALA A 68 6.84 1.41 5.99
N ASN A 69 6.07 0.41 5.54
CA ASN A 69 6.62 -0.84 5.01
C ASN A 69 7.50 -0.58 3.78
N LEU A 70 7.09 0.30 2.86
CA LEU A 70 7.89 0.62 1.67
C LEU A 70 9.23 1.25 2.03
N VAL A 71 9.25 2.25 2.91
CA VAL A 71 10.49 2.92 3.30
C VAL A 71 11.44 1.94 4.00
N SER A 72 10.95 1.19 4.98
CA SER A 72 11.77 0.18 5.68
C SER A 72 12.26 -0.94 4.75
N LEU A 73 11.45 -1.34 3.77
CA LEU A 73 11.84 -2.30 2.74
C LEU A 73 12.97 -1.76 1.85
N CYS A 74 12.91 -0.49 1.43
CA CYS A 74 13.99 0.14 0.67
C CYS A 74 15.32 0.13 1.44
N GLU A 75 15.28 0.41 2.75
CA GLU A 75 16.45 0.35 3.63
C GLU A 75 16.99 -1.09 3.75
N ALA A 76 16.11 -2.08 3.95
CA ALA A 76 16.49 -3.47 4.07
C ALA A 76 17.14 -4.02 2.77
N LEU A 77 16.53 -3.77 1.60
CA LEU A 77 17.06 -4.22 0.31
C LEU A 77 18.41 -3.54 -0.01
N THR A 78 18.52 -2.22 0.23
CA THR A 78 19.78 -1.49 0.01
C THR A 78 20.88 -2.00 0.94
N THR A 79 20.55 -2.23 2.22
CA THR A 79 21.49 -2.80 3.19
C THR A 79 21.95 -4.19 2.78
N ALA A 80 21.03 -5.08 2.39
CA ALA A 80 21.36 -6.42 1.90
C ALA A 80 22.30 -6.35 0.69
N LYS A 81 22.00 -5.49 -0.28
CA LYS A 81 22.86 -5.26 -1.46
C LYS A 81 24.27 -4.83 -1.08
N LYS A 82 24.42 -3.86 -0.19
CA LYS A 82 25.73 -3.35 0.28
C LYS A 82 26.47 -4.38 1.14
N ALA A 83 25.76 -5.24 1.85
CA ALA A 83 26.33 -6.37 2.58
C ALA A 83 26.74 -7.55 1.69
N GLY A 84 26.55 -7.43 0.36
CA GLY A 84 26.93 -8.48 -0.59
C GLY A 84 25.95 -9.65 -0.67
N MET A 85 24.73 -9.48 -0.16
CA MET A 85 23.69 -10.52 -0.25
C MET A 85 23.09 -10.54 -1.67
N ASP A 86 22.77 -11.73 -2.12
CA ASP A 86 21.94 -11.92 -3.31
C ASP A 86 20.52 -11.42 -3.06
N LEU A 87 20.00 -10.56 -3.94
CA LEU A 87 18.71 -9.94 -3.73
C LEU A 87 17.52 -10.88 -3.97
N ASN A 88 17.66 -11.91 -4.80
CA ASN A 88 16.64 -12.95 -4.94
C ASN A 88 16.50 -13.75 -3.64
N THR A 89 17.64 -14.15 -3.08
CA THR A 89 17.67 -14.82 -1.76
C THR A 89 17.13 -13.91 -0.66
N THR A 90 17.44 -12.62 -0.71
CA THR A 90 16.93 -11.63 0.25
C THR A 90 15.41 -11.48 0.16
N TYR A 91 14.87 -11.42 -1.06
CA TYR A 91 13.42 -11.38 -1.30
C TYR A 91 12.72 -12.58 -0.66
N GLU A 92 13.20 -13.79 -0.94
CA GLU A 92 12.59 -15.01 -0.38
C GLU A 92 12.74 -15.08 1.15
N ALA A 93 13.89 -14.68 1.69
CA ALA A 93 14.11 -14.66 3.14
C ALA A 93 13.11 -13.72 3.85
N ILE A 94 12.84 -12.55 3.30
CA ILE A 94 11.84 -11.63 3.84
C ILE A 94 10.44 -12.26 3.69
N ARG A 95 10.11 -12.81 2.52
CA ARG A 95 8.80 -13.39 2.21
C ARG A 95 8.37 -14.49 3.19
N ILE A 96 9.30 -15.33 3.64
CA ILE A 96 9.01 -16.44 4.57
C ILE A 96 9.21 -16.07 6.04
N SER A 97 9.55 -14.82 6.35
CA SER A 97 9.84 -14.36 7.71
C SER A 97 8.74 -13.44 8.26
N SER A 98 8.87 -13.08 9.55
CA SER A 98 7.99 -12.10 10.20
C SER A 98 8.14 -10.67 9.66
N GLY A 99 9.17 -10.40 8.85
CA GLY A 99 9.36 -9.12 8.16
C GLY A 99 8.50 -8.98 6.89
N ASN A 100 7.77 -10.01 6.49
CA ASN A 100 6.92 -9.98 5.31
C ASN A 100 5.78 -8.98 5.42
N SER A 101 5.37 -8.44 4.28
CA SER A 101 4.19 -7.58 4.14
C SER A 101 3.64 -7.66 2.71
N PHE A 102 2.39 -7.27 2.49
CA PHE A 102 1.83 -7.14 1.15
C PHE A 102 2.68 -6.21 0.26
N VAL A 103 3.23 -5.14 0.83
CA VAL A 103 4.15 -4.23 0.12
C VAL A 103 5.42 -4.96 -0.32
N HIS A 104 5.97 -5.84 0.52
CA HIS A 104 7.11 -6.66 0.12
C HIS A 104 6.75 -7.57 -1.05
N GLU A 105 5.63 -8.25 -1.00
CA GLU A 105 5.22 -9.20 -2.06
C GLU A 105 4.87 -8.51 -3.39
N THR A 106 4.58 -7.22 -3.38
CA THR A 106 4.24 -6.43 -4.57
C THR A 106 5.33 -5.42 -4.94
N GLU A 107 5.55 -4.40 -4.14
CA GLU A 107 6.42 -3.28 -4.50
C GLU A 107 7.90 -3.64 -4.57
N SER A 108 8.38 -4.65 -3.80
CA SER A 108 9.76 -5.09 -3.97
C SER A 108 10.03 -5.72 -5.34
N GLN A 109 9.05 -6.36 -5.96
CA GLN A 109 9.20 -6.92 -7.29
C GLN A 109 9.47 -5.82 -8.33
N VAL A 110 8.71 -4.72 -8.29
CA VAL A 110 8.92 -3.58 -9.20
C VAL A 110 10.17 -2.76 -8.83
N ILE A 111 10.62 -2.81 -7.58
CA ILE A 111 11.93 -2.29 -7.19
C ILE A 111 13.04 -3.15 -7.82
N LEU A 112 12.97 -4.44 -7.70
CA LEU A 112 14.01 -5.36 -8.13
C LEU A 112 14.07 -5.53 -9.65
N ASN A 113 12.94 -5.46 -10.36
CA ASN A 113 12.93 -5.45 -11.83
C ASN A 113 13.33 -4.09 -12.43
N GLY A 114 13.29 -3.01 -11.65
CA GLY A 114 13.67 -1.65 -12.06
C GLY A 114 12.57 -0.82 -12.68
N SER A 115 11.37 -1.36 -12.93
CA SER A 115 10.24 -0.60 -13.51
C SER A 115 9.68 0.46 -12.56
N ARG A 116 9.67 0.17 -11.25
CA ARG A 116 9.05 0.99 -10.19
C ARG A 116 7.54 1.20 -10.39
N ASP A 117 6.91 0.49 -11.32
CA ASP A 117 5.52 0.70 -11.73
C ASP A 117 4.51 0.06 -10.77
N ILE A 118 3.99 0.88 -9.86
CA ILE A 118 2.93 0.52 -8.92
C ILE A 118 1.64 1.32 -9.14
N ASN A 119 1.64 2.28 -10.06
CA ASN A 119 0.53 3.21 -10.30
C ASN A 119 0.07 4.01 -9.05
N PHE A 120 1.02 4.29 -8.15
CA PHE A 120 0.78 5.12 -6.96
C PHE A 120 1.92 6.14 -6.83
N THR A 121 1.60 7.43 -6.90
CA THR A 121 2.57 8.51 -7.03
C THR A 121 2.99 9.12 -5.70
N MET A 122 4.14 9.81 -5.66
CA MET A 122 4.68 10.44 -4.45
C MET A 122 3.73 11.46 -3.83
N ASP A 123 3.06 12.29 -4.64
CA ASP A 123 2.04 13.24 -4.16
C ASP A 123 0.86 12.54 -3.47
N LEU A 124 0.44 11.38 -3.98
CA LEU A 124 -0.62 10.59 -3.35
C LEU A 124 -0.16 9.99 -2.01
N VAL A 125 1.11 9.56 -1.91
CA VAL A 125 1.68 9.11 -0.63
C VAL A 125 1.69 10.25 0.38
N ILE A 126 2.22 11.42 0.00
CA ILE A 126 2.28 12.60 0.88
C ILE A 126 0.88 12.98 1.36
N LYS A 127 -0.10 13.00 0.45
CA LYS A 127 -1.51 13.27 0.78
C LYS A 127 -2.03 12.28 1.83
N ASP A 128 -1.86 10.98 1.62
CA ASP A 128 -2.43 9.96 2.48
C ASP A 128 -1.76 9.93 3.87
N VAL A 129 -0.43 10.04 3.94
CA VAL A 129 0.28 10.11 5.23
C VAL A 129 -0.03 11.41 5.98
N SER A 130 -0.22 12.53 5.26
CA SER A 130 -0.63 13.79 5.87
C SER A 130 -2.05 13.73 6.44
N LEU A 131 -2.98 13.03 5.78
CA LEU A 131 -4.32 12.77 6.32
C LEU A 131 -4.26 11.92 7.59
N PHE A 132 -3.40 10.89 7.62
CA PHE A 132 -3.15 10.09 8.83
C PHE A 132 -2.60 10.94 9.97
N GLN A 133 -1.60 11.78 9.68
CA GLN A 133 -1.03 12.72 10.63
C GLN A 133 -2.11 13.67 11.23
N ALA A 134 -2.96 14.24 10.37
CA ALA A 134 -4.03 15.12 10.80
C ALA A 134 -5.08 14.42 11.69
N ILE A 135 -5.38 13.15 11.43
CA ILE A 135 -6.25 12.34 12.30
C ILE A 135 -5.61 12.18 13.69
N ALA A 136 -4.34 11.82 13.75
CA ALA A 136 -3.63 11.62 15.00
C ALA A 136 -3.55 12.93 15.83
N GLU A 137 -3.24 14.04 15.19
CA GLU A 137 -3.19 15.36 15.82
C GLU A 137 -4.55 15.74 16.42
N ARG A 138 -5.64 15.50 15.71
CA ARG A 138 -7.00 15.74 16.20
C ARG A 138 -7.32 14.90 17.44
N GLU A 139 -6.82 13.68 17.50
CA GLU A 139 -7.02 12.76 18.63
C GLU A 139 -5.95 12.95 19.74
N GLY A 140 -5.05 13.94 19.61
CA GLY A 140 -4.00 14.23 20.58
C GLY A 140 -2.86 13.19 20.63
N ILE A 141 -2.65 12.43 19.55
CA ILE A 141 -1.61 11.41 19.48
C ILE A 141 -0.36 12.00 18.84
N SER A 142 0.76 11.96 19.56
CA SER A 142 2.07 12.32 19.01
C SER A 142 2.67 11.14 18.28
N LEU A 143 2.86 11.26 16.96
CA LEU A 143 3.43 10.23 16.12
C LEU A 143 4.94 10.47 15.91
N GLU A 144 5.72 9.40 15.87
CA GLU A 144 7.17 9.44 15.63
C GLU A 144 7.52 9.18 14.16
N ILE A 145 6.91 8.18 13.55
CA ILE A 145 7.26 7.70 12.20
C ILE A 145 6.58 8.55 11.11
N SER A 146 5.31 8.94 11.29
CA SER A 146 4.55 9.63 10.26
C SER A 146 5.19 10.94 9.78
N PRO A 147 5.68 11.84 10.65
CA PRO A 147 6.39 13.04 10.21
C PRO A 147 7.63 12.73 9.38
N LEU A 148 8.40 11.71 9.79
CA LEU A 148 9.59 11.28 9.07
C LEU A 148 9.26 10.76 7.66
N LEU A 149 8.19 9.98 7.53
CA LEU A 149 7.74 9.50 6.22
C LEU A 149 7.33 10.65 5.29
N ILE A 150 6.61 11.64 5.82
CA ILE A 150 6.24 12.85 5.08
C ILE A 150 7.49 13.58 4.56
N ASP A 151 8.50 13.76 5.41
CA ASP A 151 9.74 14.45 5.02
C ASP A 151 10.54 13.64 3.98
N ILE A 152 10.60 12.31 4.12
CA ILE A 152 11.24 11.42 3.14
C ILE A 152 10.58 11.56 1.78
N PHE A 153 9.24 11.51 1.72
CA PHE A 153 8.52 11.60 0.44
C PHE A 153 8.51 13.01 -0.14
N LYS A 154 8.51 14.06 0.67
CA LYS A 154 8.71 15.44 0.18
C LYS A 154 10.09 15.65 -0.43
N ASP A 155 11.15 15.05 0.14
CA ASP A 155 12.47 15.08 -0.47
C ASP A 155 12.47 14.25 -1.78
N GLY A 156 11.82 13.10 -1.82
CA GLY A 156 11.63 12.30 -3.03
C GLY A 156 10.88 13.06 -4.13
N GLU A 157 9.76 13.70 -3.79
CA GLU A 157 9.00 14.55 -4.71
C GLU A 157 9.84 15.69 -5.31
N LYS A 158 10.64 16.35 -4.47
CA LYS A 158 11.54 17.43 -4.91
C LYS A 158 12.63 16.92 -5.87
N ARG A 159 13.17 15.72 -5.65
CA ARG A 159 14.25 15.15 -6.46
C ARG A 159 13.77 14.53 -7.77
N TYR A 160 12.65 13.83 -7.71
CA TYR A 160 12.21 12.94 -8.80
C TYR A 160 10.92 13.40 -9.48
N GLY A 161 10.14 14.27 -8.82
CA GLY A 161 8.85 14.77 -9.32
C GLY A 161 7.65 14.21 -8.55
N SER A 162 6.59 15.02 -8.47
CA SER A 162 5.38 14.70 -7.70
C SER A 162 4.61 13.51 -8.27
N ARG A 163 4.64 13.34 -9.59
CA ARG A 163 3.93 12.27 -10.32
C ARG A 163 4.77 11.01 -10.53
N GLU A 164 5.98 10.97 -9.98
CA GLU A 164 6.82 9.78 -10.02
C GLU A 164 6.25 8.69 -9.13
N TRP A 165 6.41 7.42 -9.52
CA TRP A 165 5.92 6.28 -8.76
C TRP A 165 6.59 6.15 -7.39
N SER A 166 5.83 5.84 -6.36
CA SER A 166 6.29 5.77 -4.96
C SER A 166 7.51 4.87 -4.71
N PRO A 167 7.71 3.72 -5.41
CA PRO A 167 8.91 2.91 -5.22
C PRO A 167 10.20 3.58 -5.67
N ASN A 168 10.13 4.66 -6.48
CA ASN A 168 11.30 5.49 -6.79
C ASN A 168 11.93 6.16 -5.56
N ILE A 169 11.27 6.10 -4.40
CA ILE A 169 11.85 6.57 -3.13
C ILE A 169 13.14 5.81 -2.76
N VAL A 170 13.33 4.58 -3.25
CA VAL A 170 14.57 3.80 -3.07
C VAL A 170 15.79 4.49 -3.67
N ARG A 171 15.61 5.31 -4.73
CA ARG A 171 16.71 6.06 -5.39
C ARG A 171 17.46 6.96 -4.44
N ARG A 172 16.82 7.47 -3.38
CA ARG A 172 17.50 8.26 -2.35
C ARG A 172 18.64 7.48 -1.69
N LEU A 173 18.40 6.18 -1.44
CA LEU A 173 19.41 5.28 -0.87
C LEU A 173 20.39 4.80 -1.93
N GLU A 174 19.91 4.48 -3.13
CA GLU A 174 20.77 4.10 -4.26
C GLU A 174 21.82 5.19 -4.55
N GLU A 175 21.40 6.46 -4.60
CA GLU A 175 22.27 7.61 -4.82
C GLU A 175 23.24 7.82 -3.64
N SER A 176 22.76 7.78 -2.40
CA SER A 176 23.62 8.02 -1.22
C SER A 176 24.62 6.90 -0.95
N CYS A 177 24.31 5.68 -1.39
CA CYS A 177 25.15 4.49 -1.20
C CYS A 177 25.94 4.10 -2.46
N GLU A 178 25.82 4.85 -3.55
CA GLU A 178 26.45 4.55 -4.84
C GLU A 178 26.18 3.08 -5.27
N THR A 179 24.90 2.69 -5.28
CA THR A 179 24.47 1.32 -5.60
C THR A 179 23.17 1.34 -6.38
N VAL A 180 22.79 0.19 -6.91
CA VAL A 180 21.50 0.00 -7.58
C VAL A 180 20.84 -1.28 -7.07
N VAL A 181 19.58 -1.17 -6.65
CA VAL A 181 18.80 -2.28 -6.10
C VAL A 181 18.05 -2.96 -7.24
N LEU A 182 18.75 -3.80 -7.98
CA LEU A 182 18.22 -4.59 -9.08
C LEU A 182 18.57 -6.07 -8.92
N ALA A 183 17.66 -6.94 -9.37
CA ALA A 183 17.85 -8.38 -9.49
C ALA A 183 17.11 -8.90 -10.73
N SER A 184 17.58 -10.02 -11.29
CA SER A 184 16.92 -10.68 -12.42
C SER A 184 15.83 -11.65 -11.94
N GLY A 185 14.88 -11.98 -12.83
CA GLY A 185 13.87 -13.01 -12.58
C GLY A 185 12.58 -12.50 -11.97
N PHE A 186 12.46 -11.20 -11.73
CA PHE A 186 11.19 -10.58 -11.33
C PHE A 186 10.37 -10.20 -12.57
N PRO A 187 9.02 -10.31 -12.51
CA PRO A 187 8.15 -9.99 -13.63
C PRO A 187 8.21 -8.50 -13.98
N ASP A 188 8.02 -8.16 -15.25
CA ASP A 188 8.02 -6.77 -15.73
C ASP A 188 6.85 -5.98 -15.15
N GLU A 189 5.73 -6.63 -14.88
CA GLU A 189 4.53 -6.06 -14.29
C GLU A 189 4.03 -6.92 -13.12
N ILE A 190 3.41 -6.29 -12.14
CA ILE A 190 2.71 -7.01 -11.08
C ILE A 190 1.40 -7.54 -11.65
N VAL A 191 1.25 -8.84 -11.63
CA VAL A 191 0.04 -9.55 -12.07
C VAL A 191 -0.64 -10.17 -10.85
N ASP A 192 -1.96 -10.05 -10.78
CA ASP A 192 -2.76 -10.81 -9.85
C ASP A 192 -3.16 -12.13 -10.51
N ASP A 193 -2.58 -13.22 -10.06
CA ASP A 193 -2.83 -14.59 -10.52
C ASP A 193 -3.88 -15.33 -9.69
N GLU A 194 -4.45 -14.67 -8.67
CA GLU A 194 -5.54 -15.26 -7.91
C GLU A 194 -6.80 -15.38 -8.81
N PRO A 195 -7.48 -16.54 -8.80
CA PRO A 195 -8.65 -16.73 -9.64
C PRO A 195 -9.76 -15.75 -9.25
N GLU A 196 -10.47 -15.24 -10.25
CA GLU A 196 -11.66 -14.41 -10.03
C GLU A 196 -12.70 -15.22 -9.23
N GLN A 197 -13.19 -14.63 -8.16
CA GLN A 197 -14.21 -15.21 -7.29
C GLN A 197 -15.23 -14.14 -6.88
N SER A 198 -16.47 -14.55 -6.70
CA SER A 198 -17.50 -13.66 -6.11
C SER A 198 -17.01 -13.11 -4.78
N GLY A 199 -17.23 -11.82 -4.55
CA GLY A 199 -16.88 -11.16 -3.30
C GLY A 199 -17.63 -11.76 -2.11
N GLU A 200 -16.98 -11.69 -0.95
CA GLU A 200 -17.54 -12.14 0.32
C GLU A 200 -17.36 -11.09 1.42
N GLU A 201 -18.28 -11.08 2.37
CA GLU A 201 -18.13 -10.24 3.55
C GLU A 201 -17.08 -10.82 4.50
N VAL A 202 -16.12 -9.98 4.89
CA VAL A 202 -15.16 -10.30 5.95
C VAL A 202 -15.82 -10.03 7.31
N LEU A 203 -16.07 -11.08 8.08
CA LEU A 203 -16.69 -10.96 9.39
C LEU A 203 -15.66 -10.53 10.45
N VAL A 204 -16.02 -9.51 11.21
CA VAL A 204 -15.21 -9.04 12.34
C VAL A 204 -15.29 -10.04 13.49
N ARG A 205 -14.12 -10.46 14.00
CA ARG A 205 -14.07 -11.27 15.23
C ARG A 205 -14.58 -10.42 16.41
N ARG A 206 -15.52 -10.97 17.17
CA ARG A 206 -16.06 -10.37 18.38
C ARG A 206 -15.68 -11.19 19.60
#